data_0a01ccbdf25a9b3681871b9278d8e19b
#
_entry.id   0a01ccbdf25a9b3681871b9278d8e19b
#
_cell.length_a   1.000
_cell.length_b   1.000
_cell.length_c   1.000
_cell.angle_alpha   90.00
_cell.angle_beta   90.00
_cell.angle_gamma   90.00
#
_symmetry.space_group_name_H-M   'P 1'
#
loop_
_entity.id
_entity.type
_entity.pdbx_description
1 polymer ?
#
loop_
_entity_poly.entity_id
_entity_poly.type
_entity_poly.pdbx_seq_one_letter_code
_entity_poly.pdbx_strand_id
1 'polypeptide(L)'
;MSIKRINVKDLLDYEGKEGLILQGCGGDPQEWVDGINEMLTKQEILLDGTKFETENCAVFDNDGSTCILFQFTEGTNLNVGKLAMWRLGTHQNLGGTWLSDFVDHKFGGFHAKQQVEQTKPNCPLIGQDGNIFNLMGIASRTLREHGMADQAKEMTNRIHSDAKSYYEALNIIGEYVNITSVDDVDEDMDEGMDMKYD
;
A
#
# COMPACT_ATOMS: atom_id res chain seq x y z
N MET A 1 7.73 7.82 28.30
CA MET A 1 8.02 7.55 26.87
C MET A 1 7.08 8.45 26.06
N SER A 2 7.51 8.99 24.94
CA SER A 2 6.65 9.83 24.10
C SER A 2 6.01 8.96 22.99
N ILE A 3 4.77 9.26 22.63
CA ILE A 3 4.06 8.60 21.52
C ILE A 3 4.86 8.79 20.22
N LYS A 4 5.00 7.72 19.44
CA LYS A 4 5.68 7.74 18.15
C LYS A 4 4.91 8.64 17.16
N ARG A 5 5.63 9.58 16.52
CA ARG A 5 5.05 10.35 15.40
C ARG A 5 5.45 9.70 14.08
N ILE A 6 4.47 9.45 13.23
CA ILE A 6 4.63 8.80 11.92
C ILE A 6 4.01 9.66 10.82
N ASN A 7 4.34 9.36 9.56
CA ASN A 7 3.61 9.91 8.42
C ASN A 7 2.40 9.04 8.11
N VAL A 8 1.38 9.62 7.49
CA VAL A 8 0.19 8.86 7.08
C VAL A 8 0.52 7.65 6.19
N LYS A 9 1.56 7.76 5.34
CA LYS A 9 2.01 6.64 4.48
C LYS A 9 2.63 5.48 5.26
N ASP A 10 3.19 5.73 6.44
CA ASP A 10 3.78 4.70 7.29
C ASP A 10 2.70 3.74 7.85
N LEU A 11 1.41 4.10 7.71
CA LEU A 11 0.31 3.20 8.05
C LEU A 11 0.27 1.94 7.16
N LEU A 12 0.91 1.95 6.00
CA LEU A 12 1.08 0.75 5.18
C LEU A 12 1.92 -0.32 5.90
N ASP A 13 2.84 0.06 6.79
CA ASP A 13 3.61 -0.88 7.62
C ASP A 13 2.76 -1.62 8.66
N TYR A 14 1.54 -1.11 8.88
CA TYR A 14 0.54 -1.73 9.77
C TYR A 14 -0.48 -2.57 9.01
N GLU A 15 -0.29 -2.83 7.74
CA GLU A 15 -1.16 -3.69 6.95
C GLU A 15 -1.23 -5.10 7.58
N GLY A 16 -2.45 -5.64 7.67
CA GLY A 16 -2.72 -6.91 8.35
C GLY A 16 -2.71 -6.85 9.87
N LYS A 17 -2.51 -5.65 10.46
CA LYS A 17 -2.69 -5.39 11.89
C LYS A 17 -4.03 -4.71 12.13
N GLU A 18 -4.58 -4.95 13.32
CA GLU A 18 -5.82 -4.31 13.72
C GLU A 18 -5.57 -3.14 14.66
N GLY A 19 -6.47 -2.18 14.64
CA GLY A 19 -6.38 -0.98 15.47
C GLY A 19 -7.56 -0.05 15.31
N LEU A 20 -7.62 0.94 16.19
CA LEU A 20 -8.57 2.03 16.14
C LEU A 20 -7.83 3.33 15.80
N ILE A 21 -8.32 4.09 14.85
CA ILE A 21 -7.82 5.42 14.52
C ILE A 21 -8.88 6.43 14.96
N LEU A 22 -8.49 7.39 15.80
CA LEU A 22 -9.28 8.56 16.14
C LEU A 22 -8.76 9.78 15.39
N GLN A 23 -9.66 10.67 15.00
CA GLN A 23 -9.35 11.88 14.22
C GLN A 23 -9.73 13.13 15.02
N GLY A 24 -9.03 14.24 14.74
CA GLY A 24 -9.29 15.50 15.42
C GLY A 24 -8.69 15.58 16.83
N CYS A 25 -7.68 14.79 17.12
CA CYS A 25 -7.02 14.70 18.43
C CYS A 25 -6.04 15.86 18.62
N GLY A 26 -6.54 17.07 18.84
CA GLY A 26 -5.72 18.25 19.12
C GLY A 26 -5.16 18.24 20.55
N GLY A 27 -4.06 18.97 20.78
CA GLY A 27 -3.40 19.07 22.09
C GLY A 27 -2.33 18.00 22.32
N ASP A 28 -2.15 17.61 23.59
CA ASP A 28 -1.17 16.57 23.95
C ASP A 28 -1.70 15.18 23.63
N PRO A 29 -1.02 14.42 22.76
CA PRO A 29 -1.43 13.05 22.42
C PRO A 29 -1.48 12.10 23.62
N GLN A 30 -0.66 12.33 24.65
CA GLN A 30 -0.66 11.45 25.83
C GLN A 30 -1.96 11.60 26.62
N GLU A 31 -2.50 12.82 26.73
CA GLU A 31 -3.80 13.05 27.39
C GLU A 31 -4.93 12.28 26.68
N TRP A 32 -4.85 12.17 25.33
CA TRP A 32 -5.78 11.37 24.55
C TRP A 32 -5.65 9.87 24.85
N VAL A 33 -4.43 9.34 24.89
CA VAL A 33 -4.20 7.92 25.20
C VAL A 33 -4.72 7.59 26.60
N ASP A 34 -4.42 8.42 27.58
CA ASP A 34 -4.85 8.23 28.97
C ASP A 34 -6.38 8.32 29.09
N GLY A 35 -6.98 9.34 28.47
CA GLY A 35 -8.43 9.53 28.47
C GLY A 35 -9.22 8.41 27.78
N ILE A 36 -8.71 7.92 26.65
CA ILE A 36 -9.32 6.78 25.92
C ILE A 36 -9.19 5.50 26.75
N ASN A 37 -8.04 5.22 27.35
CA ASN A 37 -7.87 4.08 28.22
C ASN A 37 -8.84 4.13 29.42
N GLU A 38 -8.96 5.26 30.08
CA GLU A 38 -9.90 5.46 31.21
C GLU A 38 -11.34 5.22 30.75
N MET A 39 -11.75 5.86 29.65
CA MET A 39 -13.10 5.77 29.11
C MET A 39 -13.48 4.34 28.73
N LEU A 40 -12.61 3.65 27.97
CA LEU A 40 -12.88 2.30 27.50
C LEU A 40 -12.86 1.28 28.64
N THR A 41 -12.02 1.48 29.65
CA THR A 41 -12.01 0.65 30.86
C THR A 41 -13.32 0.84 31.65
N LYS A 42 -13.78 2.08 31.85
CA LYS A 42 -15.02 2.39 32.55
C LYS A 42 -16.26 1.80 31.88
N GLN A 43 -16.22 1.67 30.56
CA GLN A 43 -17.30 1.08 29.76
C GLN A 43 -17.15 -0.46 29.59
N GLU A 44 -16.18 -1.07 30.25
CA GLU A 44 -15.86 -2.49 30.13
C GLU A 44 -15.63 -2.92 28.66
N ILE A 45 -14.95 -2.07 27.92
CA ILE A 45 -14.48 -2.34 26.55
C ILE A 45 -13.06 -2.89 26.61
N LEU A 46 -12.18 -2.23 27.39
CA LEU A 46 -10.90 -2.80 27.82
C LEU A 46 -11.15 -3.70 29.02
N LEU A 47 -10.67 -4.93 28.95
CA LEU A 47 -10.92 -5.99 29.93
C LEU A 47 -9.63 -6.36 30.69
N ASP A 48 -9.79 -7.02 31.83
CA ASP A 48 -8.71 -7.62 32.62
C ASP A 48 -7.58 -6.65 32.99
N GLY A 49 -7.89 -5.35 33.12
CA GLY A 49 -6.92 -4.31 33.46
C GLY A 49 -5.90 -4.02 32.33
N THR A 50 -6.18 -4.49 31.12
CA THR A 50 -5.36 -4.15 29.95
C THR A 50 -5.60 -2.73 29.49
N LYS A 51 -4.63 -2.15 28.77
CA LYS A 51 -4.71 -0.80 28.23
C LYS A 51 -3.94 -0.69 26.91
N PHE A 52 -4.19 0.34 26.16
CA PHE A 52 -3.33 0.73 25.06
C PHE A 52 -2.04 1.34 25.63
N GLU A 53 -0.94 0.65 25.45
CA GLU A 53 0.37 1.16 25.87
C GLU A 53 0.83 2.25 24.90
N THR A 54 1.45 3.29 25.45
CA THR A 54 1.94 4.45 24.68
C THR A 54 2.84 4.06 23.50
N GLU A 55 3.64 3.01 23.65
CA GLU A 55 4.54 2.47 22.63
C GLU A 55 3.81 1.81 21.44
N ASN A 56 2.57 1.37 21.66
CA ASN A 56 1.69 0.79 20.64
C ASN A 56 0.72 1.83 20.03
N CYS A 57 0.90 3.10 20.40
CA CYS A 57 0.17 4.22 19.82
C CYS A 57 1.07 5.03 18.88
N ALA A 58 0.46 5.58 17.84
CA ALA A 58 1.17 6.45 16.92
C ALA A 58 0.32 7.67 16.56
N VAL A 59 0.97 8.82 16.42
CA VAL A 59 0.35 10.09 16.00
C VAL A 59 0.76 10.40 14.58
N PHE A 60 -0.20 10.80 13.77
CA PHE A 60 0.05 11.25 12.40
C PHE A 60 -0.91 12.37 12.02
N ASP A 61 -0.59 13.09 10.96
CA ASP A 61 -1.45 14.12 10.38
C ASP A 61 -2.10 13.58 9.11
N ASN A 62 -3.41 13.79 8.97
CA ASN A 62 -4.18 13.45 7.79
C ASN A 62 -5.04 14.63 7.39
N ASP A 63 -4.71 15.27 6.28
CA ASP A 63 -5.42 16.43 5.73
C ASP A 63 -5.59 17.58 6.75
N GLY A 64 -4.52 17.87 7.53
CA GLY A 64 -4.51 18.92 8.56
C GLY A 64 -5.24 18.53 9.86
N SER A 65 -5.66 17.28 9.99
CA SER A 65 -6.27 16.75 11.21
C SER A 65 -5.30 15.81 11.92
N THR A 66 -5.03 16.07 13.20
CA THR A 66 -4.20 15.17 14.01
C THR A 66 -4.99 13.90 14.32
N CYS A 67 -4.39 12.76 13.99
CA CYS A 67 -4.96 11.44 14.20
C CYS A 67 -4.08 10.63 15.16
N ILE A 68 -4.71 9.74 15.93
CA ILE A 68 -4.01 8.79 16.80
C ILE A 68 -4.47 7.38 16.46
N LEU A 69 -3.47 6.52 16.17
CA LEU A 69 -3.64 5.08 16.04
C LEU A 69 -3.45 4.42 17.41
N PHE A 70 -4.40 3.60 17.80
CA PHE A 70 -4.36 2.68 18.93
C PHE A 70 -4.27 1.25 18.36
N GLN A 71 -3.07 0.68 18.33
CA GLN A 71 -2.86 -0.66 17.77
C GLN A 71 -3.38 -1.72 18.75
N PHE A 72 -4.10 -2.73 18.22
CA PHE A 72 -4.46 -3.91 18.99
C PHE A 72 -3.28 -4.88 18.99
N THR A 73 -2.85 -5.27 20.19
CA THR A 73 -1.75 -6.20 20.40
C THR A 73 -2.25 -7.42 21.16
N GLU A 74 -1.46 -8.48 21.20
CA GLU A 74 -1.78 -9.69 21.98
C GLU A 74 -2.01 -9.41 23.47
N GLY A 75 -1.40 -8.33 24.00
CA GLY A 75 -1.59 -7.86 25.37
C GLY A 75 -2.85 -7.04 25.61
N THR A 76 -3.63 -6.72 24.58
CA THR A 76 -4.82 -5.88 24.68
C THR A 76 -6.09 -6.71 24.61
N ASN A 77 -6.75 -6.91 25.75
CA ASN A 77 -8.00 -7.66 25.82
C ASN A 77 -9.21 -6.72 25.62
N LEU A 78 -9.94 -6.92 24.51
CA LEU A 78 -11.03 -6.04 24.09
C LEU A 78 -12.36 -6.78 23.96
N ASN A 79 -13.42 -6.17 24.47
CA ASN A 79 -14.77 -6.51 24.04
C ASN A 79 -15.06 -5.84 22.69
N VAL A 80 -14.74 -6.54 21.60
CA VAL A 80 -14.83 -5.99 20.24
C VAL A 80 -16.25 -5.54 19.89
N GLY A 81 -17.28 -6.24 20.35
CA GLY A 81 -18.66 -5.87 20.12
C GLY A 81 -19.04 -4.53 20.78
N LYS A 82 -18.66 -4.34 22.05
CA LYS A 82 -18.85 -3.06 22.75
C LYS A 82 -18.01 -1.95 22.08
N LEU A 83 -16.76 -2.24 21.69
CA LEU A 83 -15.91 -1.27 21.00
C LEU A 83 -16.53 -0.82 19.67
N ALA A 84 -17.09 -1.74 18.89
CA ALA A 84 -17.76 -1.41 17.63
C ALA A 84 -18.96 -0.48 17.87
N MET A 85 -19.79 -0.77 18.87
CA MET A 85 -20.93 0.09 19.23
C MET A 85 -20.49 1.46 19.74
N TRP A 86 -19.44 1.49 20.58
CA TRP A 86 -18.86 2.75 21.08
C TRP A 86 -18.33 3.61 19.91
N ARG A 87 -17.59 3.00 18.98
CA ARG A 87 -17.08 3.68 17.78
C ARG A 87 -18.20 4.31 16.96
N LEU A 88 -19.29 3.56 16.72
CA LEU A 88 -20.44 4.09 15.98
C LEU A 88 -21.11 5.24 16.73
N GLY A 89 -21.29 5.11 18.05
CA GLY A 89 -21.93 6.14 18.88
C GLY A 89 -21.10 7.42 19.02
N THR A 90 -19.78 7.33 18.91
CA THR A 90 -18.85 8.48 19.05
C THR A 90 -18.28 8.97 17.71
N HIS A 91 -18.69 8.37 16.59
CA HIS A 91 -18.12 8.67 15.27
C HIS A 91 -18.15 10.15 14.89
N GLN A 92 -19.27 10.84 15.18
CA GLN A 92 -19.41 12.26 14.86
C GLN A 92 -18.42 13.16 15.63
N ASN A 93 -18.04 12.74 16.84
CA ASN A 93 -17.19 13.54 17.74
C ASN A 93 -15.70 13.17 17.61
N LEU A 94 -15.40 11.89 17.41
CA LEU A 94 -14.05 11.34 17.45
C LEU A 94 -13.57 10.80 16.10
N GLY A 95 -14.43 10.77 15.08
CA GLY A 95 -14.09 10.30 13.74
C GLY A 95 -13.52 8.89 13.69
N GLY A 96 -13.90 8.03 14.68
CA GLY A 96 -13.29 6.72 14.86
C GLY A 96 -13.45 5.80 13.65
N THR A 97 -12.34 5.21 13.18
CA THR A 97 -12.32 4.23 12.09
C THR A 97 -11.40 3.06 12.44
N TRP A 98 -11.63 1.89 11.84
CA TRP A 98 -10.72 0.78 11.97
C TRP A 98 -9.45 1.04 11.16
N LEU A 99 -8.32 0.53 11.62
CA LEU A 99 -7.06 0.63 10.90
C LEU A 99 -7.15 0.00 9.51
N SER A 100 -7.76 -1.18 9.39
CA SER A 100 -8.01 -1.86 8.12
C SER A 100 -8.84 -1.00 7.17
N ASP A 101 -9.98 -0.46 7.64
CA ASP A 101 -10.83 0.40 6.81
C ASP A 101 -10.10 1.68 6.38
N PHE A 102 -9.29 2.27 7.27
CA PHE A 102 -8.53 3.46 6.96
C PHE A 102 -7.47 3.19 5.88
N VAL A 103 -6.71 2.11 6.01
CA VAL A 103 -5.69 1.72 5.02
C VAL A 103 -6.35 1.42 3.67
N ASP A 104 -7.42 0.63 3.65
CA ASP A 104 -8.14 0.30 2.42
C ASP A 104 -8.73 1.53 1.75
N HIS A 105 -9.34 2.43 2.52
CA HIS A 105 -9.98 3.62 1.98
C HIS A 105 -8.97 4.68 1.50
N LYS A 106 -7.92 4.94 2.29
CA LYS A 106 -6.96 6.03 2.00
C LYS A 106 -5.85 5.62 1.03
N PHE A 107 -5.47 4.34 1.01
CA PHE A 107 -4.36 3.84 0.20
C PHE A 107 -4.77 2.86 -0.89
N GLY A 108 -6.08 2.63 -1.06
CA GLY A 108 -6.60 1.77 -2.12
C GLY A 108 -6.50 0.26 -1.82
N GLY A 109 -6.36 -0.13 -0.55
CA GLY A 109 -6.43 -1.52 -0.12
C GLY A 109 -5.44 -2.44 -0.84
N PHE A 110 -5.94 -3.47 -1.50
CA PHE A 110 -5.12 -4.42 -2.26
C PHE A 110 -4.24 -3.78 -3.34
N HIS A 111 -4.58 -2.61 -3.85
CA HIS A 111 -3.73 -1.88 -4.80
C HIS A 111 -2.46 -1.33 -4.16
N ALA A 112 -2.45 -1.09 -2.86
CA ALA A 112 -1.24 -0.72 -2.13
C ALA A 112 -0.22 -1.87 -2.07
N LYS A 113 -0.66 -3.13 -2.01
CA LYS A 113 0.21 -4.32 -2.11
C LYS A 113 0.84 -4.51 -3.48
N GLN A 114 0.21 -4.00 -4.53
CA GLN A 114 0.75 -4.09 -5.90
C GLN A 114 1.79 -3.01 -6.21
N GLN A 115 2.02 -2.04 -5.31
CA GLN A 115 3.18 -1.13 -5.36
C GLN A 115 4.43 -1.68 -4.65
N VAL A 116 4.43 -2.95 -4.19
CA VAL A 116 5.68 -3.69 -4.04
C VAL A 116 6.27 -3.79 -5.44
N GLU A 117 7.32 -2.97 -5.68
CA GLU A 117 8.21 -3.04 -6.84
C GLU A 117 7.69 -4.02 -7.89
N GLN A 118 6.78 -3.58 -8.74
CA GLN A 118 6.60 -4.29 -10.00
C GLN A 118 7.93 -4.09 -10.70
N THR A 119 8.82 -5.03 -10.51
CA THR A 119 10.05 -5.11 -11.29
C THR A 119 9.59 -5.03 -12.73
N LYS A 120 10.00 -3.95 -13.40
CA LYS A 120 9.64 -3.74 -14.79
C LYS A 120 9.91 -5.05 -15.53
N PRO A 121 8.94 -5.61 -16.26
CA PRO A 121 9.19 -6.85 -16.98
C PRO A 121 10.28 -6.66 -18.03
N ASN A 122 11.10 -7.66 -18.24
CA ASN A 122 12.07 -7.65 -19.31
C ASN A 122 11.34 -7.68 -20.66
N CYS A 123 11.71 -6.77 -21.53
CA CYS A 123 11.08 -6.61 -22.83
C CYS A 123 12.15 -6.56 -23.92
N PRO A 124 12.26 -7.60 -24.78
CA PRO A 124 13.31 -7.71 -25.80
C PRO A 124 13.00 -6.79 -26.97
N LEU A 125 13.41 -5.53 -26.85
CA LEU A 125 13.23 -4.51 -27.90
C LEU A 125 14.48 -4.31 -28.76
N ILE A 126 15.68 -4.60 -28.23
CA ILE A 126 16.94 -4.51 -28.99
C ILE A 126 16.99 -5.68 -29.98
N GLY A 127 17.20 -5.38 -31.26
CA GLY A 127 17.16 -6.38 -32.34
C GLY A 127 15.79 -6.51 -33.02
N GLN A 128 14.76 -5.85 -32.52
CA GLN A 128 13.45 -5.77 -33.21
C GLN A 128 13.43 -4.70 -34.28
N ASP A 129 12.41 -4.75 -35.15
CA ASP A 129 12.15 -3.65 -36.09
C ASP A 129 11.96 -2.34 -35.30
N GLY A 130 12.83 -1.38 -35.55
CA GLY A 130 12.91 -0.10 -34.83
C GLY A 130 11.74 0.85 -35.06
N ASN A 131 10.68 0.42 -35.72
CA ASN A 131 9.46 1.22 -35.84
C ASN A 131 8.83 1.40 -34.45
N ILE A 132 8.64 2.67 -34.04
CA ILE A 132 8.11 2.98 -32.68
C ILE A 132 6.76 2.33 -32.40
N PHE A 133 5.89 2.19 -33.40
CA PHE A 133 4.60 1.51 -33.23
C PHE A 133 4.77 0.02 -32.97
N ASN A 134 5.78 -0.61 -33.58
CA ASN A 134 6.13 -2.01 -33.32
C ASN A 134 6.67 -2.16 -31.89
N LEU A 135 7.62 -1.33 -31.48
CA LEU A 135 8.22 -1.36 -30.15
C LEU A 135 7.17 -1.10 -29.05
N MET A 136 6.29 -0.11 -29.26
CA MET A 136 5.15 0.16 -28.37
C MET A 136 4.20 -1.05 -28.27
N GLY A 137 3.96 -1.72 -29.41
CA GLY A 137 3.12 -2.93 -29.45
C GLY A 137 3.70 -4.09 -28.66
N ILE A 138 5.02 -4.34 -28.78
CA ILE A 138 5.75 -5.37 -28.04
C ILE A 138 5.71 -5.05 -26.54
N ALA A 139 6.08 -3.82 -26.13
CA ALA A 139 6.06 -3.41 -24.73
C ALA A 139 4.66 -3.50 -24.12
N SER A 140 3.63 -3.08 -24.85
CA SER A 140 2.24 -3.19 -24.41
C SER A 140 1.78 -4.64 -24.23
N ARG A 141 2.24 -5.57 -25.07
CA ARG A 141 1.96 -7.00 -24.95
C ARG A 141 2.68 -7.57 -23.74
N THR A 142 3.98 -7.31 -23.59
CA THR A 142 4.78 -7.74 -22.44
C THR A 142 4.14 -7.31 -21.12
N LEU A 143 3.71 -6.05 -20.99
CA LEU A 143 3.02 -5.57 -19.81
C LEU A 143 1.73 -6.35 -19.53
N ARG A 144 0.91 -6.63 -20.56
CA ARG A 144 -0.34 -7.38 -20.40
C ARG A 144 -0.11 -8.83 -19.98
N GLU A 145 0.91 -9.48 -20.52
CA GLU A 145 1.30 -10.87 -20.18
C GLU A 145 1.75 -10.97 -18.72
N HIS A 146 2.31 -9.87 -18.15
CA HIS A 146 2.66 -9.76 -16.74
C HIS A 146 1.54 -9.19 -15.85
N GLY A 147 0.30 -9.14 -16.35
CA GLY A 147 -0.85 -8.67 -15.57
C GLY A 147 -0.95 -7.15 -15.40
N MET A 148 -0.11 -6.37 -16.14
CA MET A 148 -0.02 -4.91 -16.05
C MET A 148 -0.82 -4.19 -17.16
N ALA A 149 -2.04 -4.62 -17.41
CA ALA A 149 -2.87 -4.11 -18.51
C ALA A 149 -3.15 -2.59 -18.41
N ASP A 150 -3.32 -2.07 -17.20
CA ASP A 150 -3.54 -0.64 -16.98
C ASP A 150 -2.30 0.18 -17.29
N GLN A 151 -1.11 -0.31 -16.93
CA GLN A 151 0.17 0.32 -17.27
C GLN A 151 0.42 0.30 -18.78
N ALA A 152 0.06 -0.79 -19.48
CA ALA A 152 0.15 -0.86 -20.92
C ALA A 152 -0.71 0.24 -21.61
N LYS A 153 -1.90 0.47 -21.07
CA LYS A 153 -2.81 1.51 -21.56
C LYS A 153 -2.29 2.91 -21.25
N GLU A 154 -1.79 3.12 -20.03
CA GLU A 154 -1.20 4.40 -19.61
C GLU A 154 0.03 4.75 -20.46
N MET A 155 0.98 3.81 -20.61
CA MET A 155 2.16 3.96 -21.47
C MET A 155 1.77 4.38 -22.89
N THR A 156 0.81 3.68 -23.50
CA THR A 156 0.33 3.98 -24.85
C THR A 156 -0.26 5.39 -24.94
N ASN A 157 -1.09 5.78 -23.97
CA ASN A 157 -1.69 7.12 -23.93
C ASN A 157 -0.62 8.21 -23.77
N ARG A 158 0.36 8.01 -22.87
CA ARG A 158 1.46 8.97 -22.70
C ARG A 158 2.32 9.12 -23.94
N ILE A 159 2.61 8.03 -24.65
CA ILE A 159 3.35 8.12 -25.91
C ILE A 159 2.57 8.95 -26.92
N HIS A 160 1.27 8.78 -27.02
CA HIS A 160 0.44 9.55 -27.96
C HIS A 160 0.28 11.01 -27.58
N SER A 161 0.20 11.36 -26.30
CA SER A 161 -0.01 12.73 -25.82
C SER A 161 1.28 13.53 -25.66
N ASP A 162 2.34 12.91 -25.16
CA ASP A 162 3.50 13.60 -24.63
C ASP A 162 4.74 13.48 -25.54
N ALA A 163 4.89 12.33 -26.24
CA ALA A 163 6.07 12.10 -27.07
C ALA A 163 6.04 12.95 -28.36
N LYS A 164 7.03 13.84 -28.48
CA LYS A 164 7.26 14.68 -29.67
C LYS A 164 8.32 14.14 -30.60
N SER A 165 9.04 13.08 -30.17
CA SER A 165 10.11 12.47 -30.92
C SER A 165 10.17 10.96 -30.64
N TYR A 166 10.87 10.25 -31.52
CA TYR A 166 11.17 8.83 -31.38
C TYR A 166 11.87 8.52 -30.03
N TYR A 167 12.85 9.34 -29.66
CA TYR A 167 13.61 9.16 -28.41
C TYR A 167 12.76 9.37 -27.16
N GLU A 168 11.84 10.34 -27.18
CA GLU A 168 10.91 10.56 -26.09
C GLU A 168 9.95 9.36 -25.92
N ALA A 169 9.47 8.81 -27.03
CA ALA A 169 8.65 7.61 -26.98
C ALA A 169 9.40 6.40 -26.41
N LEU A 170 10.67 6.20 -26.80
CA LEU A 170 11.53 5.15 -26.21
C LEU A 170 11.78 5.37 -24.73
N ASN A 171 12.02 6.60 -24.30
CA ASN A 171 12.17 6.91 -22.87
C ASN A 171 10.92 6.57 -22.07
N ILE A 172 9.74 6.93 -22.60
CA ILE A 172 8.47 6.57 -21.97
C ILE A 172 8.34 5.04 -21.89
N ILE A 173 8.63 4.28 -22.92
CA ILE A 173 8.62 2.81 -22.89
C ILE A 173 9.54 2.29 -21.78
N GLY A 174 10.77 2.80 -21.68
CA GLY A 174 11.75 2.44 -20.65
C GLY A 174 11.34 2.77 -19.22
N GLU A 175 10.33 3.63 -19.01
CA GLU A 175 9.75 3.85 -17.67
C GLU A 175 8.88 2.68 -17.22
N TYR A 176 8.31 1.88 -18.13
CA TYR A 176 7.40 0.77 -17.85
C TYR A 176 8.01 -0.61 -17.97
N VAL A 177 9.03 -0.78 -18.82
CA VAL A 177 9.71 -2.08 -19.06
C VAL A 177 11.23 -1.94 -18.99
N ASN A 178 11.93 -3.02 -18.66
CA ASN A 178 13.36 -3.14 -18.84
C ASN A 178 13.64 -3.54 -20.29
N ILE A 179 14.30 -2.67 -21.04
CA ILE A 179 14.66 -2.94 -22.45
C ILE A 179 15.84 -3.89 -22.45
N THR A 180 15.64 -5.09 -23.04
CA THR A 180 16.65 -6.14 -23.18
C THR A 180 16.88 -6.48 -24.65
N SER A 181 17.91 -7.28 -24.95
CA SER A 181 18.14 -7.83 -26.27
C SER A 181 17.29 -9.07 -26.53
N VAL A 182 16.94 -9.31 -27.77
CA VAL A 182 16.31 -10.59 -28.18
C VAL A 182 17.26 -11.78 -27.96
N ASP A 183 18.57 -11.55 -28.00
CA ASP A 183 19.59 -12.59 -27.80
C ASP A 183 19.71 -13.03 -26.32
N ASP A 184 19.23 -12.19 -25.36
CA ASP A 184 19.25 -12.49 -23.92
C ASP A 184 18.09 -13.42 -23.47
N VAL A 185 17.12 -13.69 -24.35
CA VAL A 185 15.93 -14.50 -24.02
C VAL A 185 16.16 -16.00 -24.20
N ASP A 186 17.17 -16.39 -24.98
CA ASP A 186 17.45 -17.80 -25.32
C ASP A 186 18.27 -18.54 -24.25
N GLU A 187 18.90 -17.84 -23.27
CA GLU A 187 19.71 -18.49 -22.23
C GLU A 187 18.88 -19.06 -21.06
N ASP A 188 17.64 -18.62 -20.84
CA ASP A 188 16.81 -19.08 -19.72
C ASP A 188 15.93 -20.32 -20.04
N MET A 189 15.97 -20.87 -21.26
CA MET A 189 15.15 -22.02 -21.67
C MET A 189 15.86 -23.37 -21.70
N ASP A 190 17.17 -23.45 -21.44
CA ASP A 190 17.95 -24.72 -21.59
C ASP A 190 18.27 -25.43 -20.25
N GLU A 191 17.77 -24.98 -19.11
CA GLU A 191 17.92 -25.70 -17.83
C GLU A 191 16.63 -26.38 -17.35
N GLY A 192 16.12 -27.38 -18.08
CA GLY A 192 14.94 -28.08 -17.59
C GLY A 192 14.42 -29.29 -18.30
N MET A 193 15.27 -30.06 -19.03
CA MET A 193 14.82 -31.35 -19.55
C MET A 193 15.91 -32.44 -19.50
N ASP A 194 16.22 -32.86 -18.28
CA ASP A 194 16.87 -34.15 -18.05
C ASP A 194 15.85 -35.13 -17.43
N MET A 195 14.98 -35.66 -18.28
CA MET A 195 14.17 -36.83 -17.92
C MET A 195 15.00 -38.08 -18.12
N LYS A 196 15.55 -38.60 -17.03
CA LYS A 196 16.02 -39.98 -16.96
C LYS A 196 14.84 -40.93 -17.04
N TYR A 197 14.78 -41.70 -18.11
CA TYR A 197 14.07 -42.98 -18.16
C TYR A 197 15.04 -44.07 -17.70
N ASP A 198 14.67 -44.76 -16.65
CA ASP A 198 15.02 -46.14 -16.35
C ASP A 198 13.76 -46.90 -15.98
#